data_8f8ac6ebea54db4e4fa553649cb46601
#
_entry.id   8f8ac6ebea54db4e4fa553649cb46601
#
_cell.length_a   1.000
_cell.length_b   1.000
_cell.length_c   1.000
_cell.angle_alpha   90.00
_cell.angle_beta   90.00
_cell.angle_gamma   90.00
#
_symmetry.space_group_name_H-M   'P 1'
#
loop_
_entity.id
_entity.type
_entity.pdbx_description
1 polymer ?
#
loop_
_entity_poly.entity_id
_entity_poly.type
_entity_poly.pdbx_seq_one_letter_code
_entity_poly.pdbx_strand_id
1 'polypeptide(L)'
;SGVVTLENGLLYRVLKKGKGKIPAGNDTVQVHYTGRLIDGTIFDRSPQGVGITFKLRGVIRGWREALQLMREGAHWEVVLPPGLAYGRRGSGEKIGPNQTLVFEIELIEVRN
;
A
#
# COMPACT_ATOMS: atom_id res chain seq x y z
N SER A 1 -14.17 8.54 10.64
CA SER A 1 -15.21 7.94 9.82
C SER A 1 -14.68 7.71 8.43
N GLY A 2 -15.32 6.84 7.67
CA GLY A 2 -14.84 6.46 6.34
C GLY A 2 -13.72 5.43 6.35
N VAL A 3 -13.36 4.91 7.51
CA VAL A 3 -12.37 3.84 7.62
C VAL A 3 -13.07 2.50 7.48
N VAL A 4 -12.52 1.65 6.60
CA VAL A 4 -13.00 0.28 6.40
C VAL A 4 -12.00 -0.67 7.03
N THR A 5 -12.49 -1.64 7.80
CA THR A 5 -11.66 -2.67 8.41
C THR A 5 -12.02 -4.00 7.79
N LEU A 6 -11.03 -4.69 7.22
CA LEU A 6 -11.21 -6.03 6.67
C LEU A 6 -11.00 -7.09 7.75
N GLU A 7 -11.49 -8.30 7.52
CA GLU A 7 -11.39 -9.39 8.50
C GLU A 7 -9.97 -9.72 8.90
N ASN A 8 -9.02 -9.58 7.98
CA ASN A 8 -7.61 -9.86 8.26
C ASN A 8 -6.88 -8.73 8.98
N GLY A 9 -7.58 -7.66 9.33
CA GLY A 9 -7.01 -6.54 10.08
C GLY A 9 -6.52 -5.38 9.23
N LEU A 10 -6.52 -5.50 7.91
CA LEU A 10 -6.18 -4.37 7.04
C LEU A 10 -7.23 -3.28 7.21
N LEU A 11 -6.76 -2.04 7.39
CA LEU A 11 -7.65 -0.88 7.44
C LEU A 11 -7.33 0.02 6.26
N TYR A 12 -8.37 0.65 5.69
CA TYR A 12 -8.11 1.66 4.67
C TYR A 12 -9.12 2.79 4.73
N ARG A 13 -8.71 3.94 4.23
CA ARG A 13 -9.55 5.11 4.09
C ARG A 13 -9.36 5.65 2.67
N VAL A 14 -10.47 5.83 1.97
CA VAL A 14 -10.46 6.32 0.60
C VAL A 14 -10.37 7.85 0.62
N LEU A 15 -9.26 8.39 0.13
CA LEU A 15 -9.07 9.83 -0.02
C LEU A 15 -9.56 10.30 -1.39
N LYS A 16 -9.39 9.43 -2.40
CA LYS A 16 -9.89 9.65 -3.76
C LYS A 16 -10.23 8.29 -4.36
N LYS A 17 -11.41 8.17 -4.97
CA LYS A 17 -11.90 6.87 -5.47
C LYS A 17 -11.19 6.36 -6.72
N GLY A 18 -10.86 7.27 -7.63
CA GLY A 18 -10.41 6.87 -8.95
C GLY A 18 -11.56 6.39 -9.81
N LYS A 19 -11.28 6.10 -11.07
CA LYS A 19 -12.30 5.69 -12.04
C LYS A 19 -11.83 4.60 -13.00
N GLY A 20 -10.53 4.30 -13.03
CA GLY A 20 -9.97 3.40 -14.02
C GLY A 20 -10.03 1.93 -13.63
N LYS A 21 -9.13 1.17 -14.21
CA LYS A 21 -9.08 -0.28 -14.01
C LYS A 21 -8.70 -0.64 -12.59
N ILE A 22 -9.19 -1.78 -12.12
CA ILE A 22 -8.76 -2.41 -10.86
C ILE A 22 -7.74 -3.48 -11.25
N PRO A 23 -6.54 -3.49 -10.64
CA PRO A 23 -5.54 -4.48 -11.02
C PRO A 23 -5.90 -5.89 -10.56
N ALA A 24 -5.48 -6.88 -11.34
CA ALA A 24 -5.53 -8.28 -10.95
C ALA A 24 -4.19 -8.70 -10.36
N GLY A 25 -4.15 -9.86 -9.73
CA GLY A 25 -2.97 -10.30 -8.98
C GLY A 25 -1.68 -10.46 -9.76
N ASN A 26 -1.76 -10.60 -11.10
CA ASN A 26 -0.59 -10.74 -11.96
C ASN A 26 -0.17 -9.43 -12.64
N ASP A 27 -0.90 -8.36 -12.38
CA ASP A 27 -0.65 -7.09 -13.07
C ASP A 27 0.55 -6.36 -12.48
N THR A 28 1.05 -5.44 -13.27
CA THR A 28 2.05 -4.46 -12.85
C THR A 28 1.34 -3.14 -12.60
N VAL A 29 1.74 -2.43 -11.56
CA VAL A 29 1.13 -1.15 -11.20
C VAL A 29 2.18 -0.07 -11.09
N GLN A 30 1.80 1.15 -11.45
CA GLN A 30 2.60 2.34 -11.22
C GLN A 30 1.93 3.15 -10.12
N VAL A 31 2.69 3.49 -9.10
CA VAL A 31 2.16 4.14 -7.90
C VAL A 31 3.06 5.27 -7.41
N HIS A 32 2.47 6.21 -6.69
CA HIS A 32 3.17 7.04 -5.73
C HIS A 32 2.81 6.56 -4.33
N TYR A 33 3.76 6.55 -3.43
CA TYR A 33 3.48 6.14 -2.07
C TYR A 33 4.41 6.80 -1.06
N THR A 34 3.94 6.85 0.18
CA THR A 34 4.73 7.18 1.36
C THR A 34 4.40 6.17 2.44
N GLY A 35 5.44 5.54 3.02
CA GLY A 35 5.28 4.60 4.11
C GLY A 35 5.79 5.19 5.41
N ARG A 36 4.99 5.04 6.49
CA ARG A 36 5.31 5.56 7.82
C ARG A 36 5.14 4.47 8.87
N LEU A 37 5.94 4.59 9.91
CA LEU A 37 5.69 3.86 11.15
C LEU A 37 4.55 4.55 11.88
N ILE A 38 4.04 3.89 12.95
CA ILE A 38 2.93 4.44 13.74
C ILE A 38 3.27 5.80 14.36
N ASP A 39 4.54 6.03 14.69
CA ASP A 39 4.98 7.31 15.27
C ASP A 39 5.12 8.43 14.23
N GLY A 40 4.82 8.14 12.97
CA GLY A 40 4.90 9.13 11.88
C GLY A 40 6.22 9.14 11.13
N THR A 41 7.22 8.39 11.59
CA THR A 41 8.52 8.32 10.90
C THR A 41 8.36 7.76 9.50
N ILE A 42 8.82 8.50 8.50
CA ILE A 42 8.81 8.01 7.11
C ILE A 42 9.96 7.03 6.94
N PHE A 43 9.65 5.79 6.55
CA PHE A 43 10.70 4.80 6.30
C PHE A 43 10.95 4.60 4.81
N ASP A 44 10.02 4.99 3.96
CA ASP A 44 10.16 4.84 2.52
C ASP A 44 9.18 5.74 1.79
N ARG A 45 9.53 6.15 0.58
CA ARG A 45 8.63 6.89 -0.30
C ARG A 45 9.10 6.74 -1.74
N SER A 46 8.15 6.83 -2.67
CA SER A 46 8.49 6.83 -4.10
C SER A 46 9.18 8.13 -4.49
N PRO A 47 10.03 8.08 -5.55
CA PRO A 47 10.58 9.31 -6.11
C PRO A 47 9.46 10.25 -6.56
N GLN A 48 9.71 11.56 -6.42
CA GLN A 48 8.75 12.55 -6.89
C GLN A 48 8.69 12.53 -8.42
N GLY A 49 7.52 12.88 -8.95
CA GLY A 49 7.30 12.97 -10.39
C GLY A 49 6.66 11.71 -10.94
N VAL A 50 7.47 10.77 -11.42
CA VAL A 50 6.97 9.64 -12.22
C VAL A 50 6.36 8.51 -11.39
N GLY A 51 6.74 8.39 -10.13
CA GLY A 51 6.34 7.25 -9.31
C GLY A 51 7.22 6.04 -9.58
N ILE A 52 6.77 4.88 -9.12
CA ILE A 52 7.52 3.64 -9.21
C ILE A 52 6.61 2.50 -9.65
N THR A 53 7.17 1.54 -10.38
CA THR A 53 6.43 0.40 -10.93
C THR A 53 6.74 -0.86 -10.14
N PHE A 54 5.68 -1.59 -9.76
CA PHE A 54 5.79 -2.86 -9.05
C PHE A 54 4.97 -3.93 -9.71
N LYS A 55 5.45 -5.18 -9.66
CA LYS A 55 4.62 -6.34 -9.94
C LYS A 55 3.84 -6.68 -8.67
N LEU A 56 2.51 -6.82 -8.78
CA LEU A 56 1.68 -7.09 -7.60
C LEU A 56 2.09 -8.34 -6.85
N ARG A 57 2.49 -9.38 -7.55
CA ARG A 57 2.91 -10.63 -6.90
C ARG A 57 4.22 -10.50 -6.12
N GLY A 58 4.95 -9.39 -6.30
CA GLY A 58 6.23 -9.17 -5.63
C GLY A 58 6.18 -8.22 -4.44
N VAL A 59 5.02 -7.63 -4.14
CA VAL A 59 4.91 -6.71 -3.01
C VAL A 59 4.40 -7.42 -1.76
N ILE A 60 4.52 -6.78 -0.60
CA ILE A 60 4.01 -7.35 0.65
C ILE A 60 2.51 -7.60 0.55
N ARG A 61 2.03 -8.57 1.32
CA ARG A 61 0.66 -9.06 1.21
C ARG A 61 -0.40 -7.96 1.34
N GLY A 62 -0.23 -7.05 2.29
CA GLY A 62 -1.20 -5.98 2.50
C GLY A 62 -1.32 -5.05 1.30
N TRP A 63 -0.22 -4.76 0.63
CA TRP A 63 -0.23 -3.99 -0.62
C TRP A 63 -0.97 -4.72 -1.72
N ARG A 64 -0.67 -6.01 -1.88
CA ARG A 64 -1.32 -6.83 -2.91
C ARG A 64 -2.83 -6.86 -2.71
N GLU A 65 -3.28 -6.96 -1.48
CA GLU A 65 -4.71 -6.96 -1.18
C GLU A 65 -5.34 -5.59 -1.39
N ALA A 66 -4.72 -4.53 -0.89
CA ALA A 66 -5.26 -3.18 -1.02
C ALA A 66 -5.36 -2.75 -2.48
N LEU A 67 -4.30 -2.96 -3.25
CA LEU A 67 -4.27 -2.52 -4.65
C LEU A 67 -5.32 -3.22 -5.51
N GLN A 68 -5.68 -4.46 -5.19
CA GLN A 68 -6.74 -5.17 -5.91
C GLN A 68 -8.15 -4.68 -5.56
N LEU A 69 -8.26 -3.75 -4.62
CA LEU A 69 -9.51 -3.06 -4.30
C LEU A 69 -9.54 -1.63 -4.85
N MET A 70 -8.41 -1.14 -5.32
CA MET A 70 -8.26 0.24 -5.80
C MET A 70 -8.43 0.33 -7.32
N ARG A 71 -8.85 1.51 -7.78
CA ARG A 71 -8.93 1.83 -9.22
C ARG A 71 -7.80 2.76 -9.60
N GLU A 72 -7.43 2.75 -10.87
CA GLU A 72 -6.53 3.79 -11.39
C GLU A 72 -7.09 5.16 -11.04
N GLY A 73 -6.24 6.05 -10.54
CA GLY A 73 -6.62 7.37 -10.05
C GLY A 73 -6.99 7.39 -8.58
N ALA A 74 -7.11 6.24 -7.93
CA ALA A 74 -7.44 6.19 -6.51
C ALA A 74 -6.26 6.64 -5.65
N HIS A 75 -6.58 7.21 -4.48
CA HIS A 75 -5.62 7.60 -3.47
C HIS A 75 -6.18 7.16 -2.12
N TRP A 76 -5.49 6.23 -1.48
CA TRP A 76 -5.94 5.63 -0.23
C TRP A 76 -4.87 5.75 0.85
N GLU A 77 -5.33 5.82 2.09
CA GLU A 77 -4.49 5.58 3.25
C GLU A 77 -4.75 4.14 3.72
N VAL A 78 -3.69 3.36 3.89
CA VAL A 78 -3.79 1.94 4.19
C VAL A 78 -2.96 1.64 5.43
N VAL A 79 -3.56 0.98 6.41
CA VAL A 79 -2.88 0.59 7.64
C VAL A 79 -2.75 -0.93 7.66
N LEU A 80 -1.52 -1.41 7.75
CA LEU A 80 -1.20 -2.83 7.69
C LEU A 80 -0.72 -3.35 9.03
N PRO A 81 -1.42 -4.33 9.62
CA PRO A 81 -0.85 -5.02 10.77
C PRO A 81 0.39 -5.81 10.35
N PRO A 82 1.26 -6.18 11.31
CA PRO A 82 2.52 -6.84 10.97
C PRO A 82 2.41 -8.06 10.08
N GLY A 83 1.38 -8.88 10.26
CA GLY A 83 1.20 -10.10 9.47
C GLY A 83 0.90 -9.85 7.99
N LEU A 84 0.52 -8.64 7.62
CA LEU A 84 0.31 -8.23 6.23
C LEU A 84 1.47 -7.39 5.70
N ALA A 85 2.51 -7.19 6.49
CA ALA A 85 3.68 -6.40 6.17
C ALA A 85 4.94 -7.24 6.35
N TYR A 86 5.82 -6.84 7.25
CA TYR A 86 7.12 -7.52 7.41
C TYR A 86 7.22 -8.43 8.63
N GLY A 87 6.13 -8.55 9.39
CA GLY A 87 6.00 -9.52 10.47
C GLY A 87 7.10 -9.45 11.52
N ARG A 88 7.51 -10.63 11.99
CA ARG A 88 8.52 -10.77 13.03
C ARG A 88 9.92 -10.37 12.56
N ARG A 89 10.20 -10.52 11.28
CA ARG A 89 11.53 -10.21 10.73
C ARG A 89 11.83 -8.73 10.67
N GLY A 90 10.79 -7.93 10.42
CA GLY A 90 11.00 -6.56 10.06
C GLY A 90 11.65 -6.44 8.68
N SER A 91 12.20 -5.28 8.35
CA SER A 91 12.87 -5.04 7.08
C SER A 91 13.92 -3.95 7.25
N GLY A 92 15.17 -4.29 6.99
CA GLY A 92 16.28 -3.36 7.09
C GLY A 92 16.41 -2.76 8.49
N GLU A 93 16.98 -1.57 8.55
CA GLU A 93 17.20 -0.89 9.83
C GLU A 93 15.99 -0.12 10.33
N LYS A 94 15.08 0.26 9.42
CA LYS A 94 13.98 1.16 9.74
C LYS A 94 12.74 0.46 10.26
N ILE A 95 12.52 -0.78 9.85
CA ILE A 95 11.33 -1.54 10.25
C ILE A 95 11.75 -2.69 11.12
N GLY A 96 11.54 -2.55 12.44
CA GLY A 96 11.82 -3.62 13.40
C GLY A 96 10.74 -4.71 13.35
N PRO A 97 10.82 -5.67 14.30
CA PRO A 97 9.82 -6.74 14.35
C PRO A 97 8.45 -6.23 14.78
N ASN A 98 7.43 -6.84 14.21
CA ASN A 98 6.03 -6.65 14.62
C ASN A 98 5.54 -5.19 14.51
N GLN A 99 5.93 -4.50 13.43
CA GLN A 99 5.51 -3.12 13.22
C GLN A 99 4.25 -3.03 12.38
N THR A 100 3.31 -2.23 12.84
CA THR A 100 2.17 -1.76 12.04
C THR A 100 2.66 -0.64 11.12
N LEU A 101 2.32 -0.70 9.86
CA LEU A 101 2.76 0.29 8.87
C LEU A 101 1.58 1.08 8.33
N VAL A 102 1.81 2.36 8.08
CA VAL A 102 0.81 3.25 7.49
C VAL A 102 1.32 3.70 6.13
N PHE A 103 0.59 3.36 5.08
CA PHE A 103 0.92 3.77 3.72
C PHE A 103 -0.12 4.71 3.17
N GLU A 104 0.36 5.72 2.47
CA GLU A 104 -0.49 6.50 1.59
C GLU A 104 -0.11 6.08 0.18
N ILE A 105 -1.09 5.57 -0.59
CA ILE A 105 -0.84 5.00 -1.92
C ILE A 105 -1.74 5.67 -2.94
N GLU A 106 -1.13 6.16 -4.01
CA GLU A 106 -1.85 6.66 -5.17
C GLU A 106 -1.59 5.71 -6.33
N LEU A 107 -2.65 5.07 -6.83
CA LEU A 107 -2.54 4.16 -7.98
C LEU A 107 -2.65 4.97 -9.26
N ILE A 108 -1.55 5.05 -10.00
CA ILE A 108 -1.47 5.87 -11.21
C ILE A 108 -1.96 5.09 -12.42
N GLU A 109 -1.41 3.89 -12.63
CA GLU A 109 -1.69 3.11 -13.83
C GLU A 109 -1.60 1.63 -13.55
N VAL A 110 -2.47 0.86 -14.20
CA VAL A 110 -2.45 -0.61 -14.19
C VAL A 110 -1.94 -1.09 -15.56
N ARG A 111 -0.92 -1.94 -15.54
CA ARG A 111 -0.35 -2.53 -16.75
C ARG A 111 -0.54 -4.04 -16.73
N ASN A 112 -1.16 -4.52 -17.76
CA ASN A 112 -1.43 -5.97 -17.90
C ASN A 112 -0.28 -6.69 -18.58
#